data_9844663a7dda5ec31da2e2c00d34eee1
#
_entry.id   9844663a7dda5ec31da2e2c00d34eee1
#
_cell.length_a   1.000
_cell.length_b   1.000
_cell.length_c   1.000
_cell.angle_alpha   90.00
_cell.angle_beta   90.00
_cell.angle_gamma   90.00
#
_symmetry.space_group_name_H-M   'P 1'
#
loop_
_entity.id
_entity.type
_entity.pdbx_description
1 polymer ?
#
loop_
_entity_poly.entity_id
_entity_poly.type
_entity_poly.pdbx_seq_one_letter_code
_entity_poly.pdbx_strand_id
1 'polypeptide(L)'
;QIGLYIFLGGIFGVICQPFIGALSDNFNKRIIIFLLLFSHICWLMLLNFSNANPYLIIIALMISGFASTSLYTVTLAYLGERINVSDIAFATSLFIIIYELGEYLGPIIVGFNMNIYGNSGFIYTLLSFIIVCIMFGIIRSFFQKKRI
;
A
#
# COMPACT_ATOMS: atom_id res chain seq x y z
N GLN A 1 20.23 -13.95 2.85
CA GLN A 1 19.84 -13.03 3.93
C GLN A 1 18.68 -12.10 3.53
N ILE A 2 18.69 -11.49 2.32
CA ILE A 2 17.62 -10.58 1.85
C ILE A 2 16.25 -11.29 1.83
N GLY A 3 16.19 -12.52 1.32
CA GLY A 3 14.94 -13.28 1.30
C GLY A 3 14.34 -13.52 2.70
N LEU A 4 15.19 -13.71 3.72
CA LEU A 4 14.74 -13.82 5.10
C LEU A 4 14.12 -12.51 5.61
N TYR A 5 14.69 -11.37 5.26
CA TYR A 5 14.18 -10.06 5.66
C TYR A 5 12.82 -9.76 5.03
N ILE A 6 12.66 -10.09 3.74
CA ILE A 6 11.38 -9.97 3.03
C ILE A 6 10.32 -10.89 3.66
N PHE A 7 10.70 -12.13 3.99
CA PHE A 7 9.82 -13.09 4.65
C PHE A 7 9.36 -12.60 6.03
N LEU A 8 10.27 -12.06 6.84
CA LEU A 8 9.94 -11.48 8.15
C LEU A 8 8.99 -10.29 8.02
N GLY A 9 9.20 -9.42 7.02
CA GLY A 9 8.29 -8.32 6.71
C GLY A 9 6.88 -8.81 6.33
N GLY A 10 6.79 -9.84 5.49
CA GLY A 10 5.53 -10.46 5.10
C GLY A 10 4.77 -11.07 6.28
N ILE A 11 5.45 -11.87 7.12
CA ILE A 11 4.83 -12.46 8.32
C ILE A 11 4.33 -11.36 9.26
N PHE A 12 5.12 -10.33 9.50
CA PHE A 12 4.72 -9.23 10.37
C PHE A 12 3.43 -8.56 9.84
N GLY A 13 3.36 -8.33 8.53
CA GLY A 13 2.16 -7.81 7.89
C GLY A 13 0.92 -8.69 8.14
N VAL A 14 1.04 -10.00 7.95
CA VAL A 14 -0.06 -10.96 8.17
C VAL A 14 -0.51 -10.97 9.63
N ILE A 15 0.41 -10.96 10.59
CA ILE A 15 0.09 -10.94 12.02
C ILE A 15 -0.66 -9.66 12.40
N CYS A 16 -0.35 -8.53 11.76
CA CYS A 16 -0.99 -7.25 12.05
C CYS A 16 -2.37 -7.08 11.39
N GLN A 17 -2.75 -7.90 10.41
CA GLN A 17 -4.04 -7.78 9.70
C GLN A 17 -5.27 -7.80 10.61
N PRO A 18 -5.43 -8.72 11.58
CA PRO A 18 -6.60 -8.74 12.46
C PRO A 18 -6.75 -7.45 13.27
N PHE A 19 -5.62 -6.89 13.72
CA PHE A 19 -5.62 -5.64 14.50
C PHE A 19 -6.06 -4.44 13.65
N ILE A 20 -5.58 -4.37 12.43
CA ILE A 20 -5.99 -3.32 11.49
C ILE A 20 -7.44 -3.50 11.05
N GLY A 21 -7.89 -4.73 10.85
CA GLY A 21 -9.30 -5.02 10.59
C GLY A 21 -10.20 -4.45 11.70
N ALA A 22 -9.94 -4.84 12.95
CA ALA A 22 -10.69 -4.34 14.11
C ALA A 22 -10.58 -2.80 14.28
N LEU A 23 -9.43 -2.21 13.99
CA LEU A 23 -9.24 -0.76 14.02
C LEU A 23 -10.09 -0.10 12.92
N SER A 24 -10.13 -0.67 11.73
CA SER A 24 -10.86 -0.13 10.58
C SER A 24 -12.39 -0.17 10.78
N ASP A 25 -12.89 -1.05 11.62
CA ASP A 25 -14.30 -1.11 11.94
C ASP A 25 -14.75 0.05 12.86
N ASN A 26 -13.83 0.55 13.70
CA ASN A 26 -14.11 1.62 14.65
C ASN A 26 -13.74 3.03 14.15
N PHE A 27 -12.93 3.13 13.11
CA PHE A 27 -12.44 4.41 12.60
C PHE A 27 -12.81 4.62 11.14
N ASN A 28 -12.75 5.88 10.70
CA ASN A 28 -13.01 6.22 9.30
C ASN A 28 -11.95 5.58 8.39
N LYS A 29 -12.38 4.60 7.59
CA LYS A 29 -11.51 3.82 6.69
C LYS A 29 -10.69 4.69 5.74
N ARG A 30 -11.20 5.86 5.32
CA ARG A 30 -10.44 6.78 4.47
C ARG A 30 -9.21 7.32 5.19
N ILE A 31 -9.33 7.69 6.47
CA ILE A 31 -8.21 8.20 7.27
C ILE A 31 -7.15 7.10 7.39
N ILE A 32 -7.59 5.87 7.67
CA ILE A 32 -6.68 4.73 7.78
C ILE A 32 -5.95 4.48 6.46
N ILE A 33 -6.64 4.53 5.31
CA ILE A 33 -6.01 4.39 3.99
C ILE A 33 -4.94 5.47 3.77
N PHE A 34 -5.21 6.74 4.12
CA PHE A 34 -4.21 7.80 4.01
C PHE A 34 -3.02 7.58 4.95
N LEU A 35 -3.24 7.13 6.18
CA LEU A 35 -2.17 6.79 7.11
C LEU A 35 -1.31 5.64 6.60
N LEU A 36 -1.92 4.62 6.00
CA LEU A 36 -1.20 3.51 5.39
C LEU A 36 -0.40 3.94 4.15
N LEU A 37 -0.94 4.82 3.31
CA LEU A 37 -0.19 5.43 2.20
C LEU A 37 0.99 6.27 2.72
N PHE A 38 0.80 7.00 3.81
CA PHE A 38 1.89 7.74 4.46
C PHE A 38 2.96 6.81 5.03
N SER A 39 2.58 5.67 5.62
CA SER A 39 3.54 4.67 6.10
C SER A 39 4.39 4.07 4.96
N HIS A 40 3.84 4.01 3.73
CA HIS A 40 4.62 3.64 2.54
C HIS A 40 5.70 4.68 2.20
N ILE A 41 5.47 5.96 2.42
CA ILE A 41 6.52 6.97 2.27
C ILE A 41 7.60 6.79 3.35
N CYS A 42 7.18 6.53 4.60
CA CYS A 42 8.11 6.35 5.71
C CYS A 42 9.09 5.19 5.49
N TRP A 43 8.62 4.00 5.07
CA TRP A 43 9.52 2.88 4.85
C TRP A 43 10.47 3.10 3.68
N LEU A 44 10.02 3.77 2.60
CA LEU A 44 10.89 4.14 1.48
C LEU A 44 12.00 5.11 1.92
N MET A 45 11.67 6.07 2.77
CA MET A 45 12.66 6.99 3.34
C MET A 45 13.65 6.24 4.25
N LEU A 46 13.16 5.34 5.12
CA LEU A 46 14.04 4.50 5.95
C LEU A 46 14.97 3.64 5.11
N LEU A 47 14.48 3.06 4.02
CA LEU A 47 15.30 2.28 3.12
C LEU A 47 16.37 3.14 2.44
N ASN A 48 16.02 4.35 1.99
CA ASN A 48 16.95 5.28 1.37
C ASN A 48 18.08 5.71 2.32
N PHE A 49 17.75 5.94 3.59
CA PHE A 49 18.72 6.37 4.61
C PHE A 49 19.39 5.21 5.34
N SER A 50 19.09 3.97 4.99
CA SER A 50 19.61 2.80 5.72
C SER A 50 21.13 2.62 5.61
N ASN A 51 21.76 3.17 4.57
CA ASN A 51 23.20 3.01 4.29
C ASN A 51 23.68 1.55 4.43
N ALA A 52 22.87 0.60 3.96
CA ALA A 52 23.07 -0.85 4.08
C ALA A 52 23.09 -1.39 5.52
N ASN A 53 22.61 -0.64 6.52
CA ASN A 53 22.46 -1.12 7.88
C ASN A 53 21.33 -2.19 7.93
N PRO A 54 21.65 -3.45 8.28
CA PRO A 54 20.68 -4.55 8.23
C PRO A 54 19.50 -4.34 9.16
N TYR A 55 19.65 -3.69 10.30
CA TYR A 55 18.56 -3.42 11.25
C TYR A 55 17.56 -2.42 10.69
N LEU A 56 18.03 -1.36 10.04
CA LEU A 56 17.15 -0.37 9.38
C LEU A 56 16.42 -0.97 8.18
N ILE A 57 17.08 -1.84 7.43
CA ILE A 57 16.46 -2.57 6.32
C ILE A 57 15.33 -3.47 6.83
N ILE A 58 15.56 -4.23 7.91
CA ILE A 58 14.54 -5.11 8.50
C ILE A 58 13.33 -4.28 8.95
N ILE A 59 13.57 -3.18 9.69
CA ILE A 59 12.48 -2.30 10.15
C ILE A 59 11.70 -1.73 8.96
N ALA A 60 12.40 -1.26 7.93
CA ALA A 60 11.75 -0.75 6.72
C ALA A 60 10.87 -1.81 6.05
N LEU A 61 11.37 -3.06 5.92
CA LEU A 61 10.60 -4.15 5.32
C LEU A 61 9.43 -4.61 6.19
N MET A 62 9.53 -4.55 7.52
CA MET A 62 8.40 -4.82 8.41
C MET A 62 7.31 -3.76 8.25
N ILE A 63 7.66 -2.48 8.15
CA ILE A 63 6.71 -1.39 7.89
C ILE A 63 6.07 -1.58 6.50
N SER A 64 6.86 -1.96 5.49
CA SER A 64 6.37 -2.24 4.14
C SER A 64 5.35 -3.37 4.13
N GLY A 65 5.67 -4.51 4.74
CA GLY A 65 4.76 -5.66 4.83
C GLY A 65 3.47 -5.31 5.56
N PHE A 66 3.56 -4.64 6.71
CA PHE A 66 2.40 -4.13 7.44
C PHE A 66 1.53 -3.20 6.59
N ALA A 67 2.14 -2.20 5.95
CA ALA A 67 1.42 -1.19 5.19
C ALA A 67 0.72 -1.79 3.96
N SER A 68 1.38 -2.70 3.23
CA SER A 68 0.84 -3.32 2.02
C SER A 68 -0.35 -4.24 2.31
N THR A 69 -0.20 -5.16 3.26
CA THR A 69 -1.27 -6.10 3.62
C THR A 69 -2.47 -5.39 4.25
N SER A 70 -2.20 -4.39 5.10
CA SER A 70 -3.24 -3.57 5.73
C SER A 70 -3.99 -2.71 4.72
N LEU A 71 -3.30 -2.13 3.75
CA LEU A 71 -3.91 -1.32 2.70
C LEU A 71 -4.90 -2.14 1.87
N TYR A 72 -4.52 -3.37 1.47
CA TYR A 72 -5.41 -4.30 0.79
C TYR A 72 -6.67 -4.57 1.61
N THR A 73 -6.50 -4.98 2.87
CA THR A 73 -7.61 -5.35 3.77
C THR A 73 -8.58 -4.20 3.99
N VAL A 74 -8.06 -3.01 4.32
CA VAL A 74 -8.91 -1.83 4.61
C VAL A 74 -9.58 -1.32 3.34
N THR A 75 -8.91 -1.37 2.18
CA THR A 75 -9.51 -0.93 0.92
C THR A 75 -10.63 -1.87 0.49
N LEU A 76 -10.46 -3.18 0.66
CA LEU A 76 -11.49 -4.17 0.36
C LEU A 76 -12.71 -4.00 1.30
N ALA A 77 -12.48 -3.79 2.60
CA ALA A 77 -13.54 -3.50 3.56
C ALA A 77 -14.27 -2.18 3.23
N TYR A 78 -13.54 -1.15 2.83
CA TYR A 78 -14.12 0.12 2.38
C TYR A 78 -14.96 -0.01 1.11
N LEU A 79 -14.56 -0.88 0.19
CA LEU A 79 -15.32 -1.21 -1.01
C LEU A 79 -16.64 -1.87 -0.64
N GLY A 80 -16.60 -2.88 0.25
CA GLY A 80 -17.79 -3.63 0.70
C GLY A 80 -18.86 -2.77 1.36
N GLU A 81 -18.48 -1.71 2.09
CA GLU A 81 -19.43 -0.78 2.70
C GLU A 81 -20.14 0.14 1.70
N ARG A 82 -19.66 0.23 0.47
CA ARG A 82 -20.14 1.21 -0.51
C ARG A 82 -20.94 0.62 -1.64
N ILE A 83 -20.96 -0.68 -1.74
CA ILE A 83 -21.57 -1.40 -2.84
C ILE A 83 -22.76 -2.22 -2.33
N ASN A 84 -23.82 -2.27 -3.13
CA ASN A 84 -24.98 -3.08 -2.81
C ASN A 84 -24.61 -4.57 -2.75
N VAL A 85 -25.29 -5.31 -1.89
CA VAL A 85 -25.05 -6.75 -1.69
C VAL A 85 -25.13 -7.53 -3.02
N SER A 86 -26.02 -7.12 -3.94
CA SER A 86 -26.18 -7.73 -5.27
C SER A 86 -24.91 -7.62 -6.13
N ASP A 87 -24.12 -6.55 -5.96
CA ASP A 87 -23.01 -6.23 -6.85
C ASP A 87 -21.65 -6.49 -6.20
N ILE A 88 -21.64 -6.91 -4.93
CA ILE A 88 -20.43 -7.05 -4.12
C ILE A 88 -19.46 -8.08 -4.72
N ALA A 89 -19.98 -9.20 -5.25
CA ALA A 89 -19.15 -10.24 -5.86
C ALA A 89 -18.43 -9.73 -7.11
N PHE A 90 -19.15 -9.01 -7.98
CA PHE A 90 -18.56 -8.41 -9.18
C PHE A 90 -17.52 -7.34 -8.84
N ALA A 91 -17.84 -6.45 -7.90
CA ALA A 91 -16.93 -5.39 -7.50
C ALA A 91 -15.66 -5.92 -6.83
N THR A 92 -15.78 -6.94 -6.00
CA THR A 92 -14.64 -7.61 -5.37
C THR A 92 -13.76 -8.30 -6.42
N SER A 93 -14.36 -9.00 -7.39
CA SER A 93 -13.61 -9.63 -8.47
C SER A 93 -12.86 -8.58 -9.31
N LEU A 94 -13.50 -7.46 -9.64
CA LEU A 94 -12.86 -6.38 -10.37
C LEU A 94 -11.70 -5.74 -9.56
N PHE A 95 -11.89 -5.55 -8.27
CA PHE A 95 -10.84 -5.06 -7.37
C PHE A 95 -9.63 -5.98 -7.37
N ILE A 96 -9.85 -7.31 -7.24
CA ILE A 96 -8.77 -8.30 -7.26
C ILE A 96 -8.03 -8.29 -8.60
N ILE A 97 -8.74 -8.24 -9.72
CA ILE A 97 -8.10 -8.18 -11.06
C ILE A 97 -7.20 -6.94 -11.17
N ILE A 98 -7.68 -5.78 -10.76
CA ILE A 98 -6.89 -4.53 -10.81
C ILE A 98 -5.68 -4.62 -9.89
N TYR A 99 -5.85 -5.20 -8.69
CA TYR A 99 -4.78 -5.41 -7.73
C TYR A 99 -3.68 -6.32 -8.30
N GLU A 100 -4.07 -7.48 -8.82
CA GLU A 100 -3.15 -8.45 -9.45
C GLU A 100 -2.41 -7.85 -10.66
N LEU A 101 -3.12 -7.09 -11.52
CA LEU A 101 -2.47 -6.37 -12.62
C LEU A 101 -1.40 -5.40 -12.10
N GLY A 102 -1.65 -4.74 -10.99
CA GLY A 102 -0.66 -3.87 -10.33
C GLY A 102 0.55 -4.65 -9.83
N GLU A 103 0.35 -5.84 -9.26
CA GLU A 103 1.43 -6.72 -8.80
C GLU A 103 2.31 -7.23 -9.95
N TYR A 104 1.73 -7.53 -11.12
CA TYR A 104 2.50 -7.95 -12.29
C TYR A 104 3.21 -6.79 -13.00
N LEU A 105 2.53 -5.66 -13.20
CA LEU A 105 3.08 -4.52 -13.93
C LEU A 105 4.08 -3.71 -13.07
N GLY A 106 3.88 -3.68 -11.76
CA GLY A 106 4.72 -2.93 -10.83
C GLY A 106 6.21 -3.26 -10.96
N PRO A 107 6.63 -4.53 -10.80
CA PRO A 107 8.02 -4.94 -10.93
C PRO A 107 8.63 -4.62 -12.30
N ILE A 108 7.85 -4.71 -13.38
CA ILE A 108 8.31 -4.39 -14.74
C ILE A 108 8.65 -2.90 -14.84
N ILE A 109 7.77 -2.02 -14.37
CA ILE A 109 7.97 -0.57 -14.39
C ILE A 109 9.13 -0.17 -13.48
N VAL A 110 9.21 -0.77 -12.29
CA VAL A 110 10.32 -0.56 -11.36
C VAL A 110 11.65 -0.99 -11.99
N GLY A 111 11.70 -2.19 -12.59
CA GLY A 111 12.90 -2.72 -13.23
C GLY A 111 13.37 -1.82 -14.40
N PHE A 112 12.45 -1.32 -15.22
CA PHE A 112 12.76 -0.38 -16.28
C PHE A 112 13.37 0.93 -15.74
N ASN A 113 12.78 1.51 -14.71
CA ASN A 113 13.31 2.73 -14.09
C ASN A 113 14.65 2.49 -13.39
N MET A 114 14.87 1.32 -12.78
CA MET A 114 16.17 0.97 -12.22
C MET A 114 17.27 0.84 -13.27
N ASN A 115 16.95 0.42 -14.49
CA ASN A 115 17.91 0.40 -15.61
C ASN A 115 18.35 1.81 -16.02
N ILE A 116 17.48 2.82 -15.87
CA ILE A 116 17.78 4.21 -16.26
C ILE A 116 18.46 4.97 -15.10
N TYR A 117 17.92 4.84 -13.88
CA TYR A 117 18.30 5.67 -12.72
C TYR A 117 19.05 4.90 -11.63
N GLY A 118 19.45 3.64 -11.91
CA GLY A 118 20.09 2.78 -10.90
C GLY A 118 19.18 2.47 -9.72
N ASN A 119 19.73 2.26 -8.55
CA ASN A 119 18.97 1.92 -7.34
C ASN A 119 17.94 2.99 -6.94
N SER A 120 18.18 4.25 -7.28
CA SER A 120 17.24 5.34 -7.00
C SER A 120 15.95 5.22 -7.82
N GLY A 121 15.99 4.54 -8.97
CA GLY A 121 14.82 4.27 -9.81
C GLY A 121 13.72 3.51 -9.08
N PHE A 122 14.09 2.59 -8.15
CA PHE A 122 13.15 1.90 -7.28
C PHE A 122 12.33 2.90 -6.43
N ILE A 123 13.04 3.79 -5.73
CA ILE A 123 12.41 4.76 -4.82
C ILE A 123 11.55 5.77 -5.59
N TYR A 124 12.06 6.32 -6.70
CA TYR A 124 11.34 7.29 -7.51
C TYR A 124 10.04 6.71 -8.08
N THR A 125 10.08 5.47 -8.56
CA THR A 125 8.90 4.83 -9.11
C THR A 125 7.82 4.63 -8.04
N LEU A 126 8.17 4.06 -6.90
CA LEU A 126 7.20 3.81 -5.83
C LEU A 126 6.65 5.12 -5.25
N LEU A 127 7.48 6.14 -5.03
CA LEU A 127 7.01 7.45 -4.59
C LEU A 127 6.04 8.09 -5.59
N SER A 128 6.32 8.00 -6.89
CA SER A 128 5.42 8.55 -7.91
C SER A 128 4.04 7.89 -7.86
N PHE A 129 3.94 6.57 -7.72
CA PHE A 129 2.67 5.87 -7.57
C PHE A 129 1.93 6.28 -6.29
N ILE A 130 2.62 6.38 -5.16
CA ILE A 130 2.01 6.79 -3.90
C ILE A 130 1.45 8.22 -4.01
N ILE A 131 2.21 9.14 -4.60
CA ILE A 131 1.78 10.54 -4.82
C ILE A 131 0.52 10.58 -5.69
N VAL A 132 0.49 9.83 -6.79
CA VAL A 132 -0.69 9.73 -7.67
C VAL A 132 -1.91 9.21 -6.90
N CYS A 133 -1.76 8.16 -6.09
CA CYS A 133 -2.84 7.62 -5.26
C CYS A 133 -3.36 8.67 -4.24
N ILE A 134 -2.46 9.37 -3.56
CA ILE A 134 -2.84 10.43 -2.61
C ILE A 134 -3.58 11.57 -3.31
N MET A 135 -3.07 12.05 -4.44
CA MET A 135 -3.72 13.11 -5.24
C MET A 135 -5.13 12.70 -5.67
N PHE A 136 -5.29 11.47 -6.16
CA PHE A 136 -6.59 10.96 -6.57
C PHE A 136 -7.57 10.88 -5.38
N GLY A 137 -7.09 10.44 -4.22
CA GLY A 137 -7.86 10.39 -2.98
C GLY A 137 -8.31 11.78 -2.51
N ILE A 138 -7.43 12.78 -2.58
CA ILE A 138 -7.74 14.18 -2.22
C ILE A 138 -8.77 14.76 -3.19
N ILE A 139 -8.55 14.64 -4.49
CA ILE A 139 -9.46 15.16 -5.53
C ILE A 139 -10.87 14.57 -5.31
N ARG A 140 -10.99 13.26 -5.14
CA ARG A 140 -12.26 12.61 -4.89
C ARG A 140 -12.94 13.10 -3.60
N SER A 141 -12.17 13.38 -2.55
CA SER A 141 -12.69 13.91 -1.28
C SER A 141 -13.33 15.29 -1.47
N PHE A 142 -12.72 16.16 -2.28
CA PHE A 142 -13.26 17.49 -2.60
C PHE A 142 -14.58 17.41 -3.39
N PHE A 143 -14.67 16.52 -4.38
CA PHE A 143 -15.90 16.35 -5.16
C PHE A 143 -17.07 15.78 -4.37
N GLN A 144 -16.81 14.93 -3.37
CA GLN A 144 -17.87 14.37 -2.52
C GLN A 144 -18.42 15.40 -1.53
N LYS A 145 -17.60 16.33 -1.04
CA LYS A 145 -18.05 17.39 -0.12
C LYS A 145 -18.99 18.42 -0.79
N LYS A 146 -19.00 18.50 -2.10
CA LYS A 146 -19.88 19.39 -2.89
C LYS A 146 -21.28 18.78 -3.16
N ARG A 147 -21.54 17.51 -2.80
CA ARG A 147 -22.81 16.84 -3.07
C ARG A 147 -23.69 16.65 -1.83
N ILE A 148 -23.30 17.21 -0.69
CA ILE A 148 -24.07 17.32 0.55
C ILE A 148 -24.43 18.80 0.74
#